data_e2ac0fea1e47e5e26aa502f909d18692
#
_entry.id   e2ac0fea1e47e5e26aa502f909d18692
#
_cell.length_a   1.000
_cell.length_b   1.000
_cell.length_c   1.000
_cell.angle_alpha   90.00
_cell.angle_beta   90.00
_cell.angle_gamma   90.00
#
_symmetry.space_group_name_H-M   'P 1'
#
loop_
_entity.id
_entity.type
_entity.pdbx_description
1 polymer ?
#
loop_
_entity_poly.entity_id
_entity_poly.type
_entity_poly.pdbx_seq_one_letter_code
_entity_poly.pdbx_strand_id
1 'polypeptide(L)'
;MTRSMTGYSSKTITIKNVSLYLQIKSENSKGLDINYNDEFNDFELNDLVKKKIESKFNRGKIRINFSIDIVNNSNQIKVLNTEINEYLKLIKSEKINLNITYGDIIKFIEIDKNKLLKKPYIRSKFFMLLQSCILDLIKKQKAEGKLTLKSLSL
;
A
#
# COMPACT_ATOMS: atom_id res chain seq x y z
N MET A 1 11.49 27.52 -9.93
CA MET A 1 11.68 26.19 -10.50
C MET A 1 10.37 25.62 -10.99
N THR A 2 10.23 25.41 -12.28
CA THR A 2 8.99 24.92 -12.86
C THR A 2 8.87 23.41 -12.65
N ARG A 3 7.74 22.98 -12.14
CA ARG A 3 7.46 21.57 -11.87
C ARG A 3 6.11 21.20 -12.48
N SER A 4 6.10 20.16 -13.31
CA SER A 4 4.85 19.62 -13.83
C SER A 4 4.00 19.04 -12.69
N MET A 5 2.67 19.21 -12.78
CA MET A 5 1.75 18.58 -11.83
C MET A 5 1.44 17.12 -12.19
N THR A 6 1.76 16.69 -13.43
CA THR A 6 1.51 15.32 -13.87
C THR A 6 2.72 14.43 -13.57
N GLY A 7 2.46 13.19 -13.29
CA GLY A 7 3.50 12.20 -13.07
C GLY A 7 2.97 10.90 -12.48
N TYR A 8 3.84 9.92 -12.45
CA TYR A 8 3.53 8.59 -11.98
C TYR A 8 4.77 7.93 -11.40
N SER A 9 4.62 7.25 -10.29
CA SER A 9 5.65 6.40 -9.70
C SER A 9 5.02 5.17 -9.08
N SER A 10 5.67 4.04 -9.25
CA SER A 10 5.28 2.80 -8.57
C SER A 10 6.53 2.08 -8.10
N LYS A 11 6.46 1.52 -6.91
CA LYS A 11 7.56 0.75 -6.32
C LYS A 11 7.05 -0.41 -5.52
N THR A 12 7.86 -1.44 -5.43
CA THR A 12 7.58 -2.65 -4.66
C THR A 12 8.75 -2.94 -3.74
N ILE A 13 8.44 -3.29 -2.50
CA ILE A 13 9.43 -3.81 -1.55
C ILE A 13 8.98 -5.21 -1.13
N THR A 14 9.87 -6.17 -1.21
CA THR A 14 9.64 -7.54 -0.75
C THR A 14 10.42 -7.78 0.52
N ILE A 15 9.72 -8.16 1.59
CA ILE A 15 10.31 -8.44 2.90
C ILE A 15 9.87 -9.85 3.29
N LYS A 16 10.82 -10.79 3.31
CA LYS A 16 10.51 -12.21 3.53
C LYS A 16 9.43 -12.67 2.55
N ASN A 17 8.24 -12.95 3.04
CA ASN A 17 7.12 -13.46 2.24
C ASN A 17 6.04 -12.40 1.98
N VAL A 18 6.34 -11.14 2.30
CA VAL A 18 5.41 -10.04 2.15
C VAL A 18 5.92 -9.08 1.09
N SER A 19 5.07 -8.76 0.13
CA SER A 19 5.36 -7.78 -0.91
C SER A 19 4.47 -6.57 -0.70
N LEU A 20 5.08 -5.40 -0.54
CA LEU A 20 4.41 -4.11 -0.41
C LEU A 20 4.49 -3.40 -1.75
N TYR A 21 3.35 -3.07 -2.32
CA TYR A 21 3.26 -2.35 -3.59
C TYR A 21 2.59 -1.00 -3.37
N LEU A 22 3.23 0.06 -3.83
CA LEU A 22 2.69 1.41 -3.75
C LEU A 22 2.77 2.09 -5.11
N GLN A 23 1.67 2.72 -5.49
CA GLN A 23 1.53 3.47 -6.72
C GLN A 23 1.05 4.88 -6.39
N ILE A 24 1.70 5.88 -6.97
CA ILE A 24 1.30 7.27 -6.82
C ILE A 24 1.15 7.90 -8.20
N LYS A 25 0.04 8.59 -8.41
CA LYS A 25 -0.26 9.27 -9.66
C LYS A 25 -0.69 10.70 -9.37
N SER A 26 -0.16 11.65 -10.10
CA SER A 26 -0.51 13.06 -9.97
C SER A 26 -1.07 13.59 -11.29
N GLU A 27 -2.16 14.36 -11.19
CA GLU A 27 -2.82 15.04 -12.30
C GLU A 27 -2.98 16.52 -11.98
N ASN A 28 -3.22 17.35 -13.01
CA ASN A 28 -3.47 18.77 -12.84
C ASN A 28 -4.76 19.02 -12.06
N SER A 29 -4.71 19.97 -11.13
CA SER A 29 -5.86 20.42 -10.36
C SER A 29 -5.65 21.87 -9.88
N LYS A 30 -6.74 22.56 -9.59
CA LYS A 30 -6.70 23.93 -9.07
C LYS A 30 -6.23 24.01 -7.62
N GLY A 31 -6.45 22.97 -6.83
CA GLY A 31 -6.03 22.86 -5.46
C GLY A 31 -5.33 21.54 -5.22
N LEU A 32 -5.11 21.19 -3.96
CA LEU A 32 -4.57 19.89 -3.57
C LEU A 32 -5.72 18.96 -3.19
N ASP A 33 -5.87 17.89 -3.96
CA ASP A 33 -6.84 16.83 -3.72
C ASP A 33 -6.08 15.51 -3.56
N ILE A 34 -6.26 14.86 -2.40
CA ILE A 34 -5.53 13.64 -2.06
C ILE A 34 -6.53 12.49 -1.91
N ASN A 35 -6.31 11.42 -2.69
CA ASN A 35 -7.10 10.22 -2.63
C ASN A 35 -6.18 9.02 -2.34
N TYR A 36 -6.29 8.48 -1.13
CA TYR A 36 -5.54 7.31 -0.71
C TYR A 36 -6.46 6.10 -0.61
N ASN A 37 -6.11 5.04 -1.31
CA ASN A 37 -6.84 3.78 -1.31
C ASN A 37 -5.96 2.62 -0.87
N ASP A 38 -6.45 1.85 0.06
CA ASP A 38 -5.86 0.58 0.45
C ASP A 38 -6.96 -0.45 0.75
N GLU A 39 -6.54 -1.67 1.04
CA GLU A 39 -7.45 -2.75 1.42
C GLU A 39 -7.83 -2.72 2.91
N PHE A 40 -7.32 -1.73 3.65
CA PHE A 40 -7.40 -1.67 5.10
C PHE A 40 -8.25 -0.49 5.54
N ASN A 41 -8.97 -0.65 6.65
CA ASN A 41 -9.72 0.44 7.28
C ASN A 41 -8.90 1.05 8.41
N ASP A 42 -7.72 1.57 8.11
CA ASP A 42 -6.82 2.21 9.07
C ASP A 42 -6.86 3.72 8.87
N PHE A 43 -7.68 4.40 9.65
CA PHE A 43 -7.83 5.85 9.59
C PHE A 43 -6.56 6.60 10.00
N GLU A 44 -5.81 6.06 10.93
CA GLU A 44 -4.52 6.65 11.36
C GLU A 44 -3.51 6.64 10.23
N LEU A 45 -3.38 5.53 9.53
CA LEU A 45 -2.48 5.40 8.39
C LEU A 45 -2.90 6.34 7.25
N ASN A 46 -4.19 6.40 6.95
CA ASN A 46 -4.75 7.31 5.96
C ASN A 46 -4.40 8.77 6.27
N ASP A 47 -4.58 9.18 7.51
CA ASP A 47 -4.26 10.54 7.97
C ASP A 47 -2.76 10.85 7.86
N LEU A 48 -1.91 9.92 8.26
CA LEU A 48 -0.45 10.06 8.14
C LEU A 48 0.01 10.18 6.68
N VAL A 49 -0.57 9.40 5.78
CA VAL A 49 -0.27 9.49 4.34
C VAL A 49 -0.68 10.85 3.79
N LYS A 50 -1.87 11.32 4.11
CA LYS A 50 -2.36 12.64 3.67
C LYS A 50 -1.47 13.76 4.17
N LYS A 51 -1.06 13.73 5.43
CA LYS A 51 -0.13 14.73 6.01
C LYS A 51 1.22 14.71 5.30
N LYS A 52 1.74 13.55 4.98
CA LYS A 52 3.01 13.43 4.25
C LYS A 52 2.91 14.04 2.86
N ILE A 53 1.81 13.80 2.15
CA ILE A 53 1.58 14.38 0.81
C ILE A 53 1.42 15.91 0.90
N GLU A 54 0.66 16.41 1.86
CA GLU A 54 0.46 17.85 2.09
C GLU A 54 1.79 18.56 2.35
N SER A 55 2.74 17.90 2.99
CA SER A 55 4.07 18.47 3.26
C SER A 55 4.95 18.61 2.02
N LYS A 56 4.64 17.89 0.94
CA LYS A 56 5.48 17.81 -0.28
C LYS A 56 4.82 18.38 -1.53
N PHE A 57 3.50 18.51 -1.56
CA PHE A 57 2.76 18.99 -2.73
C PHE A 57 1.83 20.13 -2.34
N ASN A 58 1.80 21.18 -3.17
CA ASN A 58 0.94 22.35 -2.97
C ASN A 58 -0.33 22.27 -3.81
N ARG A 59 -0.26 21.61 -4.96
CA ARG A 59 -1.34 21.50 -5.94
C ARG A 59 -1.30 20.14 -6.61
N GLY A 60 -2.43 19.76 -7.16
CA GLY A 60 -2.58 18.55 -7.94
C GLY A 60 -3.60 17.61 -7.34
N LYS A 61 -4.11 16.71 -8.19
CA LYS A 61 -4.94 15.59 -7.76
C LYS A 61 -4.02 14.37 -7.62
N ILE A 62 -3.79 13.95 -6.39
CA ILE A 62 -2.84 12.90 -6.09
C ILE A 62 -3.59 11.66 -5.65
N ARG A 63 -3.42 10.58 -6.41
CA ARG A 63 -3.99 9.28 -6.10
C ARG A 63 -2.89 8.33 -5.66
N ILE A 64 -3.11 7.68 -4.53
CA ILE A 64 -2.17 6.72 -3.97
C ILE A 64 -2.89 5.40 -3.77
N ASN A 65 -2.35 4.34 -4.34
CA ASN A 65 -2.86 2.98 -4.16
C ASN A 65 -1.79 2.14 -3.46
N PHE A 66 -2.19 1.45 -2.43
CA PHE A 66 -1.31 0.58 -1.66
C PHE A 66 -1.92 -0.81 -1.52
N SER A 67 -1.11 -1.83 -1.73
CA SER A 67 -1.52 -3.21 -1.55
C SER A 67 -0.41 -4.04 -0.91
N ILE A 68 -0.81 -5.06 -0.19
CA ILE A 68 0.08 -6.05 0.40
C ILE A 68 -0.25 -7.41 -0.21
N ASP A 69 0.76 -8.07 -0.75
CA ASP A 69 0.64 -9.46 -1.21
C ASP A 69 1.48 -10.36 -0.31
N ILE A 70 0.91 -11.48 0.06
CA ILE A 70 1.61 -12.53 0.77
C ILE A 70 2.08 -13.53 -0.28
N VAL A 71 3.40 -13.62 -0.46
CA VAL A 71 3.97 -14.58 -1.42
C VAL A 71 3.80 -15.99 -0.86
N ASN A 72 3.05 -16.81 -1.59
CA ASN A 72 2.83 -18.21 -1.23
C ASN A 72 4.13 -18.99 -1.32
N ASN A 73 4.79 -19.21 -0.18
CA ASN A 73 5.79 -20.26 -0.10
C ASN A 73 5.24 -21.43 0.73
N SER A 74 5.87 -22.60 0.58
CA SER A 74 5.44 -23.82 1.23
C SER A 74 5.40 -23.71 2.77
N ASN A 75 6.20 -22.83 3.36
CA ASN A 75 6.26 -22.64 4.81
C ASN A 75 5.04 -21.87 5.34
N GLN A 76 4.56 -20.86 4.61
CA GLN A 76 3.36 -20.12 5.00
C GLN A 76 2.10 -20.97 4.91
N ILE A 77 1.98 -21.76 3.87
CA ILE A 77 0.87 -22.70 3.73
C ILE A 77 0.86 -23.72 4.88
N LYS A 78 2.01 -24.19 5.31
CA LYS A 78 2.13 -25.09 6.46
C LYS A 78 1.70 -24.43 7.77
N VAL A 79 2.13 -23.19 8.02
CA VAL A 79 1.72 -22.43 9.22
C VAL A 79 0.22 -22.19 9.22
N LEU A 80 -0.35 -21.78 8.10
CA LEU A 80 -1.78 -21.57 7.95
C LEU A 80 -2.56 -22.87 8.18
N ASN A 81 -2.11 -23.98 7.58
CA ASN A 81 -2.73 -25.29 7.78
C ASN A 81 -2.65 -25.75 9.25
N THR A 82 -1.57 -25.48 9.95
CA THR A 82 -1.40 -25.79 11.37
C THR A 82 -2.41 -25.01 12.21
N GLU A 83 -2.54 -23.71 11.98
CA GLU A 83 -3.50 -22.85 12.68
C GLU A 83 -4.95 -23.29 12.43
N ILE A 84 -5.30 -23.60 11.19
CA ILE A 84 -6.63 -24.09 10.82
C ILE A 84 -6.89 -25.43 11.50
N ASN A 85 -5.93 -26.34 11.52
CA ASN A 85 -6.06 -27.65 12.17
C ASN A 85 -6.25 -27.54 13.69
N GLU A 86 -5.54 -26.64 14.35
CA GLU A 86 -5.73 -26.35 15.77
C GLU A 86 -7.14 -25.82 16.05
N TYR A 87 -7.62 -24.91 15.21
CA TYR A 87 -8.97 -24.35 15.29
C TYR A 87 -10.04 -25.45 15.11
N LEU A 88 -9.83 -26.33 14.13
CA LEU A 88 -10.72 -27.46 13.88
C LEU A 88 -10.76 -28.47 15.04
N LYS A 89 -9.63 -28.71 15.71
CA LYS A 89 -9.56 -29.55 16.90
C LYS A 89 -10.36 -28.96 18.06
N LEU A 90 -10.24 -27.65 18.30
CA LEU A 90 -11.03 -26.95 19.32
C LEU A 90 -12.52 -27.05 19.04
N ILE A 91 -12.94 -26.87 17.80
CA ILE A 91 -14.32 -26.95 17.36
C ILE A 91 -14.89 -28.36 17.54
N LYS A 92 -14.10 -29.40 17.21
CA LYS A 92 -14.49 -30.79 17.39
C LYS A 92 -14.63 -31.17 18.86
N SER A 93 -13.76 -30.63 19.73
CA SER A 93 -13.83 -30.89 21.18
C SER A 93 -15.07 -30.30 21.80
N GLU A 94 -15.64 -29.23 21.23
CA GLU A 94 -16.87 -28.58 21.71
C GLU A 94 -18.12 -29.09 21.03
N LYS A 95 -18.04 -30.09 20.17
CA LYS A 95 -19.16 -30.69 19.40
C LYS A 95 -19.91 -29.69 18.53
N ILE A 96 -19.24 -28.69 18.01
CA ILE A 96 -19.79 -27.67 17.10
C ILE A 96 -19.58 -28.14 15.66
N ASN A 97 -20.72 -28.29 14.92
CA ASN A 97 -20.66 -28.56 13.48
C ASN A 97 -20.41 -27.24 12.73
N LEU A 98 -19.16 -27.00 12.31
CA LEU A 98 -18.82 -25.89 11.48
C LEU A 98 -18.39 -26.37 10.09
N ASN A 99 -19.11 -25.89 9.07
CA ASN A 99 -18.69 -26.03 7.68
C ASN A 99 -17.80 -24.84 7.32
N ILE A 100 -16.50 -25.08 7.17
CA ILE A 100 -15.56 -24.03 6.72
C ILE A 100 -15.64 -23.94 5.20
N THR A 101 -16.06 -22.77 4.71
CA THR A 101 -16.12 -22.48 3.27
C THR A 101 -14.84 -21.85 2.79
N TYR A 102 -14.61 -21.88 1.48
CA TYR A 102 -13.48 -21.19 0.85
C TYR A 102 -13.50 -19.68 1.15
N GLY A 103 -14.70 -19.10 1.26
CA GLY A 103 -14.87 -17.70 1.65
C GLY A 103 -14.37 -17.38 3.06
N ASP A 104 -14.53 -18.31 4.00
CA ASP A 104 -14.03 -18.14 5.38
C ASP A 104 -12.51 -18.12 5.42
N ILE A 105 -11.85 -18.95 4.61
CA ILE A 105 -10.40 -18.97 4.48
C ILE A 105 -9.87 -17.66 3.92
N ILE A 106 -10.54 -17.11 2.90
CA ILE A 106 -10.17 -15.80 2.30
C ILE A 106 -10.28 -14.68 3.34
N LYS A 107 -11.36 -14.64 4.13
CA LYS A 107 -11.53 -13.67 5.22
C LYS A 107 -10.43 -13.78 6.28
N PHE A 108 -10.01 -14.98 6.60
CA PHE A 108 -8.93 -15.22 7.54
C PHE A 108 -7.61 -14.65 7.03
N ILE A 109 -7.31 -14.81 5.74
CA ILE A 109 -6.13 -14.25 5.09
C ILE A 109 -6.17 -12.72 5.10
N GLU A 110 -7.34 -12.11 4.85
CA GLU A 110 -7.53 -10.66 4.92
C GLU A 110 -7.25 -10.11 6.33
N ILE A 111 -7.71 -10.81 7.37
CA ILE A 111 -7.42 -10.45 8.77
C ILE A 111 -5.91 -10.49 9.04
N ASP A 112 -5.19 -11.45 8.48
CA ASP A 112 -3.74 -11.53 8.61
C ASP A 112 -3.01 -10.36 7.94
N LYS A 113 -3.47 -9.91 6.78
CA LYS A 113 -2.92 -8.71 6.13
C LYS A 113 -3.06 -7.47 7.01
N ASN A 114 -4.21 -7.28 7.65
CA ASN A 114 -4.43 -6.18 8.60
C ASN A 114 -3.47 -6.24 9.79
N LYS A 115 -3.23 -7.41 10.34
CA LYS A 115 -2.28 -7.62 11.43
C LYS A 115 -0.84 -7.31 10.99
N LEU A 116 -0.46 -7.68 9.78
CA LEU A 116 0.86 -7.39 9.22
C LEU A 116 1.11 -5.89 9.16
N LEU A 117 0.12 -5.12 8.70
CA LEU A 117 0.24 -3.67 8.61
C LEU A 117 0.44 -2.99 9.97
N LYS A 118 -0.05 -3.58 11.05
CA LYS A 118 0.12 -3.09 12.41
C LYS A 118 1.51 -3.35 13.00
N LYS A 119 2.30 -4.24 12.41
CA LYS A 119 3.67 -4.51 12.87
C LYS A 119 4.56 -3.29 12.60
N PRO A 120 5.32 -2.78 13.58
CA PRO A 120 6.16 -1.60 13.40
C PRO A 120 7.17 -1.73 12.27
N TYR A 121 7.70 -2.92 12.06
CA TYR A 121 8.66 -3.20 10.99
C TYR A 121 8.03 -3.02 9.60
N ILE A 122 6.81 -3.52 9.40
CA ILE A 122 6.08 -3.38 8.13
C ILE A 122 5.68 -1.93 7.91
N ARG A 123 5.20 -1.22 8.94
CA ARG A 123 4.89 0.21 8.87
C ARG A 123 6.10 1.05 8.49
N SER A 124 7.25 0.77 9.09
CA SER A 124 8.50 1.46 8.76
C SER A 124 8.84 1.29 7.28
N LYS A 125 8.74 0.08 6.75
CA LYS A 125 8.97 -0.19 5.34
C LYS A 125 7.94 0.48 4.42
N PHE A 126 6.69 0.53 4.83
CA PHE A 126 5.65 1.26 4.11
C PHE A 126 6.00 2.75 3.97
N PHE A 127 6.42 3.40 5.06
CA PHE A 127 6.80 4.81 5.01
C PHE A 127 8.05 5.06 4.18
N MET A 128 9.03 4.16 4.22
CA MET A 128 10.19 4.21 3.34
C MET A 128 9.77 4.11 1.86
N LEU A 129 8.86 3.21 1.55
CA LEU A 129 8.32 3.03 0.21
C LEU A 129 7.56 4.27 -0.26
N LEU A 130 6.71 4.83 0.59
CA LEU A 130 5.97 6.06 0.33
C LEU A 130 6.91 7.23 0.04
N GLN A 131 7.92 7.43 0.87
CA GLN A 131 8.90 8.50 0.68
C GLN A 131 9.69 8.33 -0.62
N SER A 132 10.09 7.10 -0.93
CA SER A 132 10.80 6.78 -2.17
C SER A 132 9.96 7.09 -3.41
N CYS A 133 8.67 6.74 -3.39
CA CYS A 133 7.73 7.05 -4.47
C CYS A 133 7.52 8.57 -4.63
N ILE A 134 7.37 9.28 -3.52
CA ILE A 134 7.20 10.74 -3.52
C ILE A 134 8.41 11.42 -4.15
N LEU A 135 9.61 11.04 -3.73
CA LEU A 135 10.85 11.62 -4.25
C LEU A 135 11.02 11.33 -5.74
N ASP A 136 10.73 10.11 -6.16
CA ASP A 136 10.77 9.72 -7.58
C ASP A 136 9.77 10.53 -8.41
N LEU A 137 8.54 10.69 -7.92
CA LEU A 137 7.51 11.50 -8.58
C LEU A 137 7.95 12.96 -8.72
N ILE A 138 8.47 13.56 -7.67
CA ILE A 138 8.97 14.94 -7.68
C ILE A 138 10.10 15.10 -8.71
N LYS A 139 11.02 14.15 -8.74
CA LYS A 139 12.12 14.15 -9.71
C LYS A 139 11.60 14.09 -11.15
N LYS A 140 10.63 13.25 -11.43
CA LYS A 140 9.99 13.12 -12.75
C LYS A 140 9.23 14.40 -13.14
N GLN A 141 8.51 15.01 -12.20
CA GLN A 141 7.78 16.25 -12.41
C GLN A 141 8.74 17.41 -12.75
N LYS A 142 9.87 17.48 -12.06
CA LYS A 142 10.90 18.49 -12.34
C LYS A 142 11.55 18.28 -13.71
N ALA A 143 11.81 17.04 -14.09
CA ALA A 143 12.36 16.70 -15.41
C ALA A 143 11.39 17.10 -16.53
N GLU A 144 10.09 16.81 -16.41
CA GLU A 144 9.06 17.24 -17.37
C GLU A 144 8.97 18.78 -17.45
N GLY A 145 8.98 19.47 -16.30
CA GLY A 145 8.95 20.92 -16.25
C GLY A 145 10.12 21.55 -16.98
N LYS A 146 11.34 21.00 -16.86
CA LYS A 146 12.52 21.45 -17.57
C LYS A 146 12.42 21.22 -19.09
N LEU A 147 11.90 20.07 -19.51
CA LEU A 147 11.70 19.79 -20.94
C LEU A 147 10.69 20.73 -21.57
N THR A 148 9.60 21.02 -20.87
CA THR A 148 8.59 21.99 -21.32
C THR A 148 9.16 23.38 -21.49
N LEU A 149 9.97 23.84 -20.53
CA LEU A 149 10.66 25.14 -20.62
C LEU A 149 11.62 25.20 -21.80
N LYS A 150 12.40 24.14 -22.04
CA LYS A 150 13.29 24.08 -23.21
C LYS A 150 12.54 24.13 -24.52
N SER A 151 11.38 23.46 -24.63
CA SER A 151 10.54 23.53 -25.83
C SER A 151 9.97 24.93 -26.06
N LEU A 152 9.62 25.65 -24.99
CA LEU A 152 9.08 27.01 -25.08
C LEU A 152 10.14 28.07 -25.38
N SER A 153 11.39 27.83 -25.04
CA SER A 153 12.50 28.76 -25.28
C SER A 153 13.13 28.66 -26.68
N LEU A 154 12.70 27.73 -27.48
CA LEU A 154 13.05 27.57 -28.87
C LEU A 154 12.09 28.33 -29.76
#